data_96a196e2a0c8e98724f0bf6cebbc3d19
#
_entry.id   96a196e2a0c8e98724f0bf6cebbc3d19
#
_cell.length_a   1.000
_cell.length_b   1.000
_cell.length_c   1.000
_cell.angle_alpha   90.00
_cell.angle_beta   90.00
_cell.angle_gamma   90.00
#
_symmetry.space_group_name_H-M   'P 1'
#
loop_
_entity.id
_entity.type
_entity.pdbx_description
1 polymer ?
#
loop_
_entity_poly.entity_id
_entity_poly.type
_entity_poly.pdbx_seq_one_letter_code
_entity_poly.pdbx_strand_id
1 'polypeptide(L)'
;MSKSKEEALIQCAIAAHLGEKNIMIPNVSFARTSCRVPKHGNNGQLIGHEYPLRGVRHEADLIWINENDYLTEIEIKVSYSDFLADFKKEEKHLTKYTRAVYYAFPWDMYKENEEKIKKVLVEKFPEAGVIIVGMGGLAVSVIKNVEYFNAEKIPIEVKIGLMRIGCQKWWRWNA
;
A
#
# COMPACT_ATOMS: atom_id res chain seq x y z
N MET A 1 10.96 -12.32 7.56
CA MET A 1 10.64 -13.26 6.47
C MET A 1 11.19 -12.68 5.18
N SER A 2 11.95 -13.45 4.38
CA SER A 2 12.36 -13.00 3.05
C SER A 2 11.12 -13.04 2.14
N LYS A 3 10.80 -11.93 1.46
CA LYS A 3 9.77 -11.92 0.44
C LYS A 3 10.10 -12.88 -0.69
N SER A 4 9.07 -13.45 -1.31
CA SER A 4 9.31 -14.28 -2.49
C SER A 4 9.89 -13.41 -3.62
N LYS A 5 10.69 -14.02 -4.49
CA LYS A 5 11.23 -13.31 -5.67
C LYS A 5 10.11 -12.77 -6.57
N GLU A 6 9.01 -13.48 -6.64
CA GLU A 6 7.84 -13.10 -7.41
C GLU A 6 7.16 -11.83 -6.88
N GLU A 7 7.00 -11.73 -5.55
CA GLU A 7 6.44 -10.56 -4.89
C GLU A 7 7.29 -9.30 -5.12
N ALA A 8 8.62 -9.44 -5.04
CA ALA A 8 9.55 -8.36 -5.34
C ALA A 8 9.46 -7.91 -6.81
N LEU A 9 9.30 -8.85 -7.75
CA LEU A 9 9.15 -8.57 -9.16
C LEU A 9 7.85 -7.79 -9.43
N ILE A 10 6.74 -8.18 -8.79
CA ILE A 10 5.46 -7.48 -8.89
C ILE A 10 5.57 -6.06 -8.33
N GLN A 11 6.24 -5.87 -7.18
CA GLN A 11 6.50 -4.54 -6.62
C GLN A 11 7.26 -3.64 -7.61
N CYS A 12 8.33 -4.16 -8.20
CA CYS A 12 9.13 -3.43 -9.18
C CYS A 12 8.32 -3.08 -10.44
N ALA A 13 7.52 -4.02 -10.95
CA ALA A 13 6.68 -3.80 -12.13
C ALA A 13 5.65 -2.69 -11.90
N ILE A 14 4.95 -2.72 -10.77
CA ILE A 14 3.97 -1.71 -10.40
C ILE A 14 4.65 -0.35 -10.21
N ALA A 15 5.79 -0.31 -9.51
CA ALA A 15 6.53 0.92 -9.28
C ALA A 15 7.05 1.52 -10.59
N ALA A 16 7.52 0.72 -11.53
CA ALA A 16 7.95 1.20 -12.85
C ALA A 16 6.78 1.75 -13.68
N HIS A 17 5.59 1.11 -13.58
CA HIS A 17 4.41 1.53 -14.34
C HIS A 17 3.74 2.80 -13.81
N LEU A 18 3.69 2.96 -12.48
CA LEU A 18 3.00 4.07 -11.81
C LEU A 18 3.95 5.16 -11.29
N GLY A 19 5.26 4.93 -11.33
CA GLY A 19 6.24 5.65 -10.52
C GLY A 19 6.63 7.04 -11.00
N GLU A 20 6.44 7.43 -12.27
CA GLU A 20 6.99 8.68 -12.80
C GLU A 20 6.56 9.94 -12.04
N LYS A 21 5.32 9.97 -11.52
CA LYS A 21 4.75 11.12 -10.80
C LYS A 21 4.40 10.82 -9.35
N ASN A 22 4.78 9.65 -8.87
CA ASN A 22 4.31 9.11 -7.60
C ASN A 22 5.48 8.65 -6.73
N ILE A 23 5.27 8.66 -5.42
CA ILE A 23 6.22 8.08 -4.48
C ILE A 23 5.78 6.65 -4.20
N MET A 24 6.63 5.69 -4.54
CA MET A 24 6.38 4.26 -4.32
C MET A 24 7.33 3.75 -3.24
N ILE A 25 6.80 3.15 -2.18
CA ILE A 25 7.60 2.67 -1.04
C ILE A 25 7.18 1.24 -0.69
N PRO A 26 8.08 0.26 -0.86
CA PRO A 26 7.77 -1.14 -0.58
C PRO A 26 7.84 -1.47 0.91
N ASN A 27 7.02 -2.44 1.33
CA ASN A 27 7.10 -3.12 2.63
C ASN A 27 7.02 -2.17 3.85
N VAL A 28 6.05 -1.28 3.88
CA VAL A 28 5.92 -0.28 4.93
C VAL A 28 5.20 -0.85 6.14
N SER A 29 5.94 -1.03 7.24
CA SER A 29 5.33 -1.29 8.54
C SER A 29 4.98 0.04 9.20
N PHE A 30 3.70 0.37 9.26
CA PHE A 30 3.21 1.60 9.87
C PHE A 30 3.54 1.67 11.38
N ALA A 31 3.55 0.54 12.08
CA ALA A 31 3.90 0.48 13.51
C ALA A 31 5.33 0.94 13.80
N ARG A 32 6.24 0.82 12.83
CA ARG A 32 7.64 1.24 12.95
C ARG A 32 7.89 2.67 12.47
N THR A 33 6.85 3.34 12.02
CA THR A 33 6.95 4.69 11.48
C THR A 33 6.97 5.70 12.62
N SER A 34 8.14 6.27 12.94
CA SER A 34 8.31 7.30 13.95
C SER A 34 7.94 8.71 13.44
N CYS A 35 7.06 8.78 12.45
CA CYS A 35 6.62 10.07 11.91
C CYS A 35 5.81 10.81 12.95
N ARG A 36 6.28 12.03 13.30
CA ARG A 36 5.60 12.94 14.20
C ARG A 36 5.18 14.20 13.47
N VAL A 37 3.99 14.67 13.76
CA VAL A 37 3.44 15.90 13.20
C VAL A 37 3.33 16.94 14.32
N PRO A 38 3.75 18.19 14.11
CA PRO A 38 3.55 19.24 15.09
C PRO A 38 2.07 19.45 15.38
N LYS A 39 1.71 19.55 16.66
CA LYS A 39 0.36 19.89 17.09
C LYS A 39 0.34 21.34 17.55
N HIS A 40 -0.49 22.16 16.95
CA HIS A 40 -0.64 23.57 17.28
C HIS A 40 -1.94 23.81 18.05
N GLY A 41 -1.88 24.72 19.01
CA GLY A 41 -3.07 25.23 19.69
C GLY A 41 -3.84 26.23 18.82
N ASN A 42 -4.99 26.70 19.32
CA ASN A 42 -5.87 27.63 18.60
C ASN A 42 -5.19 28.97 18.24
N ASN A 43 -4.14 29.34 18.94
CA ASN A 43 -3.32 30.54 18.70
C ASN A 43 -2.10 30.29 17.79
N GLY A 44 -1.99 29.12 17.18
CA GLY A 44 -0.85 28.71 16.35
C GLY A 44 0.41 28.31 17.13
N GLN A 45 0.41 28.35 18.47
CA GLN A 45 1.54 27.94 19.30
C GLN A 45 1.71 26.40 19.24
N LEU A 46 2.96 25.94 19.15
CA LEU A 46 3.29 24.52 19.25
C LEU A 46 2.97 24.00 20.66
N ILE A 47 2.03 23.06 20.78
CA ILE A 47 1.60 22.46 22.04
C ILE A 47 2.05 21.00 22.19
N GLY A 48 2.75 20.45 21.20
CA GLY A 48 3.26 19.09 21.24
C GLY A 48 3.39 18.46 19.86
N HIS A 49 3.37 17.15 19.85
CA HIS A 49 3.43 16.35 18.62
C HIS A 49 2.41 15.22 18.70
N GLU A 50 1.85 14.85 17.54
CA GLU A 50 1.08 13.62 17.38
C GLU A 50 1.84 12.63 16.49
N TYR A 51 1.49 11.36 16.64
CA TYR A 51 2.06 10.24 15.87
C TYR A 51 0.92 9.57 15.09
N PRO A 52 0.56 10.10 13.92
CA PRO A 52 -0.68 9.72 13.23
C PRO A 52 -0.76 8.25 12.80
N LEU A 53 0.39 7.59 12.65
CA LEU A 53 0.50 6.18 12.27
C LEU A 53 0.79 5.25 13.45
N ARG A 54 0.83 5.80 14.68
CA ARG A 54 1.08 5.01 15.89
C ARG A 54 -0.13 4.10 16.17
N GLY A 55 0.14 2.81 16.36
CA GLY A 55 -0.91 1.81 16.65
C GLY A 55 -1.45 1.10 15.42
N VAL A 56 -1.11 1.54 14.21
CA VAL A 56 -1.39 0.79 12.97
C VAL A 56 -0.42 -0.37 12.89
N ARG A 57 -0.90 -1.61 13.04
CA ARG A 57 -0.04 -2.79 13.20
C ARG A 57 0.15 -3.61 11.93
N HIS A 58 -0.36 -3.19 10.79
CA HIS A 58 -0.13 -3.91 9.55
C HIS A 58 1.10 -3.41 8.78
N GLU A 59 1.60 -4.21 7.87
CA GLU A 59 2.65 -3.89 6.91
C GLU A 59 2.04 -3.93 5.52
N ALA A 60 2.03 -2.77 4.83
CA ALA A 60 1.63 -2.69 3.45
C ALA A 60 2.74 -3.21 2.53
N ASP A 61 2.41 -4.05 1.56
CA ASP A 61 3.39 -4.57 0.62
C ASP A 61 3.98 -3.49 -0.26
N LEU A 62 3.16 -2.54 -0.69
CA LEU A 62 3.58 -1.35 -1.42
C LEU A 62 2.64 -0.21 -1.08
N ILE A 63 3.16 0.97 -0.78
CA ILE A 63 2.38 2.18 -0.72
C ILE A 63 2.69 3.09 -1.91
N TRP A 64 1.67 3.76 -2.36
CA TRP A 64 1.71 4.75 -3.42
C TRP A 64 1.16 6.08 -2.88
N ILE A 65 1.98 7.13 -2.92
CA ILE A 65 1.56 8.50 -2.60
C ILE A 65 1.54 9.29 -3.90
N ASN A 66 0.37 9.77 -4.27
CA ASN A 66 0.18 10.52 -5.51
C ASN A 66 0.60 12.00 -5.36
N GLU A 67 0.59 12.75 -6.47
CA GLU A 67 0.91 14.18 -6.53
C GLU A 67 0.00 15.06 -5.64
N ASN A 68 -1.19 14.60 -5.30
CA ASN A 68 -2.14 15.28 -4.44
C ASN A 68 -2.04 14.91 -2.95
N ASP A 69 -0.99 14.19 -2.57
CA ASP A 69 -0.69 13.73 -1.22
C ASP A 69 -1.70 12.74 -0.62
N TYR A 70 -2.35 11.94 -1.46
CA TYR A 70 -3.18 10.82 -1.00
C TYR A 70 -2.41 9.51 -1.05
N LEU A 71 -2.63 8.67 -0.03
CA LEU A 71 -2.02 7.34 0.10
C LEU A 71 -2.95 6.28 -0.48
N THR A 72 -2.38 5.41 -1.29
CA THR A 72 -2.98 4.16 -1.74
C THR A 72 -2.12 3.00 -1.23
N GLU A 73 -2.75 1.98 -0.68
CA GLU A 73 -2.11 0.72 -0.35
C GLU A 73 -2.28 -0.28 -1.49
N ILE A 74 -1.23 -1.06 -1.74
CA ILE A 74 -1.26 -2.15 -2.71
C ILE A 74 -0.78 -3.41 -2.00
N GLU A 75 -1.68 -4.37 -1.86
CA GLU A 75 -1.43 -5.68 -1.27
C GLU A 75 -1.14 -6.69 -2.37
N ILE A 76 0.00 -7.38 -2.29
CA ILE A 76 0.44 -8.34 -3.31
C ILE A 76 0.13 -9.75 -2.82
N LYS A 77 -0.61 -10.50 -3.60
CA LYS A 77 -1.02 -11.88 -3.28
C LYS A 77 -0.60 -12.81 -4.40
N VAL A 78 0.43 -13.59 -4.14
CA VAL A 78 1.00 -14.53 -5.13
C VAL A 78 0.27 -15.88 -5.16
N SER A 79 -0.61 -16.13 -4.20
CA SER A 79 -1.47 -17.32 -4.18
C SER A 79 -2.89 -16.99 -3.72
N TYR A 80 -3.86 -17.81 -4.15
CA TYR A 80 -5.26 -17.66 -3.73
C TYR A 80 -5.44 -17.89 -2.22
N SER A 81 -4.68 -18.81 -1.63
CA SER A 81 -4.70 -19.07 -0.18
C SER A 81 -4.18 -17.88 0.63
N ASP A 82 -3.16 -17.17 0.15
CA ASP A 82 -2.64 -15.96 0.78
C ASP A 82 -3.66 -14.82 0.70
N PHE A 83 -4.31 -14.67 -0.46
CA PHE A 83 -5.41 -13.71 -0.61
C PHE A 83 -6.54 -13.96 0.39
N LEU A 84 -6.99 -15.22 0.56
CA LEU A 84 -8.03 -15.56 1.54
C LEU A 84 -7.59 -15.36 2.98
N ALA A 85 -6.30 -15.56 3.28
CA ALA A 85 -5.76 -15.37 4.63
C ALA A 85 -5.82 -13.90 5.08
N ASP A 86 -5.80 -12.98 4.13
CA ASP A 86 -5.87 -11.54 4.43
C ASP A 86 -7.18 -11.14 5.10
N PHE A 87 -8.30 -11.72 4.68
CA PHE A 87 -9.62 -11.46 5.26
C PHE A 87 -9.87 -12.10 6.63
N LYS A 88 -8.93 -12.94 7.11
CA LYS A 88 -8.98 -13.51 8.47
C LYS A 88 -8.27 -12.62 9.49
N LYS A 89 -7.52 -11.63 9.05
CA LYS A 89 -6.85 -10.66 9.92
C LYS A 89 -7.90 -9.72 10.53
N GLU A 90 -7.80 -9.45 11.82
CA GLU A 90 -8.68 -8.49 12.51
C GLU A 90 -8.33 -7.04 12.12
N GLU A 91 -7.11 -6.80 11.71
CA GLU A 91 -6.60 -5.47 11.37
C GLU A 91 -6.88 -5.14 9.91
N LYS A 92 -7.59 -4.04 9.70
CA LYS A 92 -7.92 -3.55 8.36
C LYS A 92 -6.77 -2.69 7.81
N HIS A 93 -6.57 -2.74 6.49
CA HIS A 93 -5.60 -1.95 5.72
C HIS A 93 -5.88 -0.44 5.71
N LEU A 94 -6.66 0.08 6.65
CA LEU A 94 -7.15 1.45 6.58
C LEU A 94 -6.54 2.30 7.68
N THR A 95 -5.73 3.27 7.27
CA THR A 95 -5.37 4.42 8.09
C THR A 95 -6.28 5.60 7.73
N LYS A 96 -6.29 6.67 8.54
CA LYS A 96 -7.02 7.90 8.18
C LYS A 96 -6.52 8.56 6.88
N TYR A 97 -5.35 8.16 6.38
CA TYR A 97 -4.74 8.64 5.15
C TYR A 97 -4.95 7.70 3.96
N THR A 98 -5.41 6.48 4.19
CA THR A 98 -5.61 5.48 3.11
C THR A 98 -6.83 5.87 2.29
N ARG A 99 -6.58 6.34 1.08
CA ARG A 99 -7.63 6.75 0.15
C ARG A 99 -8.13 5.61 -0.72
N ALA A 100 -7.27 4.62 -0.96
CA ALA A 100 -7.60 3.48 -1.80
C ALA A 100 -6.79 2.25 -1.41
N VAL A 101 -7.32 1.08 -1.71
CA VAL A 101 -6.62 -0.20 -1.57
C VAL A 101 -6.74 -0.97 -2.87
N TYR A 102 -5.63 -1.50 -3.36
CA TYR A 102 -5.59 -2.44 -4.47
C TYR A 102 -5.06 -3.79 -4.01
N TYR A 103 -5.62 -4.86 -4.55
CA TYR A 103 -4.98 -6.17 -4.56
C TYR A 103 -4.27 -6.37 -5.88
N ALA A 104 -2.99 -6.74 -5.82
CA ALA A 104 -2.19 -7.04 -7.00
C ALA A 104 -1.89 -8.54 -7.08
N PHE A 105 -2.09 -9.11 -8.25
CA PHE A 105 -1.96 -10.55 -8.50
C PHE A 105 -1.06 -10.83 -9.70
N PRO A 106 -0.31 -11.95 -9.70
CA PRO A 106 0.24 -12.52 -10.93
C PRO A 106 -0.89 -12.88 -11.89
N TRP A 107 -0.67 -12.66 -13.18
CA TRP A 107 -1.66 -12.94 -14.22
C TRP A 107 -2.20 -14.37 -14.15
N ASP A 108 -1.30 -15.36 -14.09
CA ASP A 108 -1.68 -16.77 -14.13
C ASP A 108 -2.56 -17.14 -12.92
N MET A 109 -2.13 -16.73 -11.70
CA MET A 109 -2.90 -16.96 -10.49
C MET A 109 -4.28 -16.29 -10.53
N TYR A 110 -4.34 -15.05 -11.03
CA TYR A 110 -5.62 -14.37 -11.18
C TYR A 110 -6.52 -15.08 -12.18
N LYS A 111 -6.00 -15.48 -13.36
CA LYS A 111 -6.74 -16.14 -14.41
C LYS A 111 -7.37 -17.45 -13.95
N GLU A 112 -6.64 -18.25 -13.17
CA GLU A 112 -7.13 -19.51 -12.62
C GLU A 112 -8.24 -19.32 -11.56
N ASN A 113 -8.26 -18.18 -10.87
CA ASN A 113 -9.14 -17.95 -9.73
C ASN A 113 -10.05 -16.72 -9.90
N GLU A 114 -10.17 -16.17 -11.10
CA GLU A 114 -10.83 -14.90 -11.39
C GLU A 114 -12.22 -14.78 -10.74
N GLU A 115 -13.11 -15.74 -11.00
CA GLU A 115 -14.49 -15.69 -10.50
C GLU A 115 -14.56 -15.82 -8.97
N LYS A 116 -13.65 -16.60 -8.37
CA LYS A 116 -13.57 -16.73 -6.92
C LYS A 116 -13.06 -15.44 -6.27
N ILE A 117 -12.04 -14.80 -6.87
CA ILE A 117 -11.48 -13.53 -6.38
C ILE A 117 -12.55 -12.44 -6.46
N LYS A 118 -13.23 -12.31 -7.59
CA LYS A 118 -14.33 -11.35 -7.76
C LYS A 118 -15.41 -11.53 -6.72
N LYS A 119 -15.84 -12.76 -6.48
CA LYS A 119 -16.86 -13.08 -5.47
C LYS A 119 -16.41 -12.66 -4.07
N VAL A 120 -15.18 -13.01 -3.67
CA VAL A 120 -14.63 -12.66 -2.36
C VAL A 120 -14.54 -11.14 -2.19
N LEU A 121 -14.07 -10.42 -3.22
CA LEU A 121 -13.98 -8.96 -3.16
C LEU A 121 -15.35 -8.31 -3.02
N VAL A 122 -16.34 -8.75 -3.79
CA VAL A 122 -17.73 -8.21 -3.67
C VAL A 122 -18.30 -8.44 -2.28
N GLU A 123 -18.02 -9.59 -1.64
CA GLU A 123 -18.54 -9.93 -0.32
C GLU A 123 -17.77 -9.27 0.83
N LYS A 124 -16.47 -9.11 0.72
CA LYS A 124 -15.57 -8.73 1.83
C LYS A 124 -14.99 -7.34 1.73
N PHE A 125 -14.70 -6.87 0.52
CA PHE A 125 -14.05 -5.60 0.30
C PHE A 125 -14.39 -5.04 -1.10
N PRO A 126 -15.65 -4.65 -1.34
CA PRO A 126 -16.12 -4.21 -2.65
C PRO A 126 -15.41 -2.96 -3.16
N GLU A 127 -14.89 -2.11 -2.28
CA GLU A 127 -14.18 -0.87 -2.63
C GLU A 127 -12.79 -1.14 -3.20
N ALA A 128 -12.18 -2.30 -2.91
CA ALA A 128 -10.83 -2.60 -3.36
C ALA A 128 -10.74 -2.73 -4.89
N GLY A 129 -9.67 -2.15 -5.44
CA GLY A 129 -9.31 -2.31 -6.85
C GLY A 129 -8.50 -3.58 -7.10
N VAL A 130 -8.30 -3.90 -8.37
CA VAL A 130 -7.50 -5.07 -8.79
C VAL A 130 -6.48 -4.65 -9.84
N ILE A 131 -5.23 -4.97 -9.56
CA ILE A 131 -4.08 -4.86 -10.47
C ILE A 131 -3.63 -6.28 -10.84
N ILE A 132 -3.34 -6.52 -12.10
CA ILE A 132 -2.69 -7.76 -12.54
C ILE A 132 -1.33 -7.44 -13.16
N VAL A 133 -0.37 -8.33 -12.90
CA VAL A 133 1.00 -8.24 -13.40
C VAL A 133 1.32 -9.52 -14.17
N GLY A 134 1.60 -9.36 -15.46
CA GLY A 134 1.86 -10.47 -16.36
C GLY A 134 3.28 -10.50 -16.90
N MET A 135 3.61 -11.58 -17.62
CA MET A 135 4.82 -11.75 -18.42
C MET A 135 6.13 -11.36 -17.70
N GLY A 136 6.34 -11.90 -16.49
CA GLY A 136 7.57 -11.63 -15.74
C GLY A 136 7.75 -10.18 -15.30
N GLY A 137 6.64 -9.44 -15.11
CA GLY A 137 6.68 -8.04 -14.69
C GLY A 137 6.64 -7.01 -15.83
N LEU A 138 6.50 -7.44 -17.08
CA LEU A 138 6.52 -6.53 -18.24
C LEU A 138 5.17 -5.86 -18.50
N ALA A 139 4.06 -6.43 -18.01
CA ALA A 139 2.72 -5.91 -18.23
C ALA A 139 2.01 -5.67 -16.90
N VAL A 140 1.52 -4.47 -16.68
CA VAL A 140 0.71 -4.08 -15.53
C VAL A 140 -0.62 -3.53 -16.03
N SER A 141 -1.73 -4.02 -15.49
CA SER A 141 -3.07 -3.58 -15.87
C SER A 141 -3.97 -3.43 -14.65
N VAL A 142 -4.68 -2.32 -14.57
CA VAL A 142 -5.77 -2.12 -13.61
C VAL A 142 -7.04 -2.67 -14.24
N ILE A 143 -7.57 -3.77 -13.72
CA ILE A 143 -8.76 -4.44 -14.25
C ILE A 143 -10.04 -4.16 -13.47
N LYS A 144 -9.91 -3.67 -12.24
CA LYS A 144 -11.00 -3.12 -11.43
C LYS A 144 -10.51 -1.83 -10.77
N ASN A 145 -11.20 -0.73 -11.01
CA ASN A 145 -10.93 0.52 -10.32
C ASN A 145 -11.36 0.45 -8.85
N VAL A 146 -10.72 1.25 -8.00
CA VAL A 146 -11.09 1.39 -6.59
C VAL A 146 -12.32 2.27 -6.42
N GLU A 147 -13.02 2.12 -5.31
CA GLU A 147 -13.85 3.14 -4.73
C GLU A 147 -13.03 3.88 -3.64
N TYR A 148 -13.03 5.22 -3.71
CA TYR A 148 -12.20 6.01 -2.83
C TYR A 148 -12.82 6.16 -1.44
N PHE A 149 -11.99 5.94 -0.40
CA PHE A 149 -12.37 6.26 0.97
C PHE A 149 -12.29 7.76 1.23
N ASN A 150 -13.06 8.23 2.22
CA ASN A 150 -12.89 9.57 2.77
C ASN A 150 -11.61 9.60 3.61
N ALA A 151 -10.54 10.10 3.02
CA ALA A 151 -9.20 10.11 3.62
C ALA A 151 -8.64 11.52 3.71
N GLU A 152 -7.84 11.76 4.73
CA GLU A 152 -7.05 12.98 4.87
C GLU A 152 -5.83 12.92 3.94
N LYS A 153 -5.37 14.08 3.49
CA LYS A 153 -4.06 14.20 2.83
C LYS A 153 -2.95 13.89 3.82
N ILE A 154 -1.89 13.26 3.35
CA ILE A 154 -0.72 12.97 4.17
C ILE A 154 -0.01 14.28 4.50
N PRO A 155 0.22 14.62 5.80
CA PRO A 155 1.06 15.73 6.19
C PRO A 155 2.48 15.58 5.65
N ILE A 156 3.13 16.71 5.35
CA ILE A 156 4.48 16.69 4.77
C ILE A 156 5.50 15.98 5.66
N GLU A 157 5.36 16.05 6.97
CA GLU A 157 6.25 15.37 7.93
C GLU A 157 6.10 13.84 7.84
N VAL A 158 4.86 13.36 7.68
CA VAL A 158 4.58 11.92 7.48
C VAL A 158 5.12 11.46 6.13
N LYS A 159 4.90 12.24 5.08
CA LYS A 159 5.42 11.98 3.73
C LYS A 159 6.95 11.86 3.74
N ILE A 160 7.66 12.82 4.34
CA ILE A 160 9.12 12.79 4.49
C ILE A 160 9.57 11.57 5.30
N GLY A 161 8.87 11.23 6.38
CA GLY A 161 9.17 10.05 7.19
C GLY A 161 9.06 8.75 6.40
N LEU A 162 8.01 8.60 5.61
CA LEU A 162 7.80 7.46 4.71
C LEU A 162 8.88 7.39 3.61
N MET A 163 9.23 8.53 3.00
CA MET A 163 10.31 8.60 2.02
C MET A 163 11.66 8.16 2.61
N ARG A 164 11.98 8.55 3.85
CA ARG A 164 13.21 8.10 4.55
C ARG A 164 13.24 6.57 4.70
N ILE A 165 12.10 5.94 5.00
CA ILE A 165 11.98 4.49 5.06
C ILE A 165 12.28 3.88 3.68
N GLY A 166 11.72 4.44 2.62
CA GLY A 166 11.99 4.03 1.25
C GLY A 166 13.48 4.10 0.90
N CYS A 167 14.14 5.22 1.19
CA CYS A 167 15.58 5.38 0.97
C CYS A 167 16.41 4.35 1.74
N GLN A 168 16.09 4.10 3.02
CA GLN A 168 16.81 3.10 3.83
C GLN A 168 16.66 1.69 3.27
N LYS A 169 15.48 1.35 2.73
CA LYS A 169 15.25 0.04 2.11
C LYS A 169 16.02 -0.10 0.80
N TRP A 170 16.08 0.94 0.00
CA TRP A 170 16.88 0.99 -1.22
C TRP A 170 18.35 0.66 -0.94
N TRP A 171 18.96 1.31 0.04
CA TRP A 171 20.35 1.05 0.42
C TRP A 171 20.58 -0.38 0.89
N ARG A 172 19.67 -0.94 1.67
CA ARG A 172 19.77 -2.34 2.16
C ARG A 172 19.58 -3.38 1.06
N TRP A 173 18.90 -3.00 -0.02
CA TRP A 173 18.64 -3.93 -1.14
C TRP A 173 19.79 -3.97 -2.13
N ASN A 174 20.59 -2.91 -2.21
CA ASN A 174 21.71 -2.78 -3.13
C ASN A 174 23.09 -2.91 -2.45
N ALA A 175 23.13 -3.21 -1.17
CA ALA A 175 24.34 -3.53 -0.40
C ALA A 175 24.50 -5.05 -0.22
#